data_4fc9f54b23ed7392e6baa1d66bef734e
#
_entry.id   4fc9f54b23ed7392e6baa1d66bef734e
#
_cell.length_a   1.000
_cell.length_b   1.000
_cell.length_c   1.000
_cell.angle_alpha   90.00
_cell.angle_beta   90.00
_cell.angle_gamma   90.00
#
_symmetry.space_group_name_H-M   'P 1'
#
loop_
_entity.id
_entity.type
_entity.pdbx_description
1 polymer ?
#
loop_
_entity_poly.entity_id
_entity_poly.type
_entity_poly.pdbx_seq_one_letter_code
_entity_poly.pdbx_strand_id
1 'polypeptide(L)'
;MRGASRTSFAGLTERLEAENITSPTVATRLGDELFAVVGLLDAEHGLRRALSDPGKPAAEKAAVASALLHGKVTGRTEALVVAAVESRWATSGDMVDAIEQLAIEALVLTAEAED
;
A
#
# COMPACT_ATOMS: atom_id res chain seq x y z
N MET A 1 -0.17 15.10 -4.84
CA MET A 1 -0.75 14.96 -3.47
C MET A 1 -0.48 16.19 -2.65
N ARG A 2 -1.39 16.53 -1.74
CA ARG A 2 -1.27 17.69 -0.85
C ARG A 2 -1.68 17.30 0.57
N GLY A 3 -1.21 18.08 1.56
CA GLY A 3 -1.65 17.98 2.94
C GLY A 3 -1.51 16.59 3.53
N ALA A 4 -2.61 16.06 4.06
CA ALA A 4 -2.63 14.76 4.72
C ALA A 4 -2.14 13.63 3.81
N SER A 5 -2.50 13.66 2.53
CA SER A 5 -2.07 12.63 1.57
C SER A 5 -0.56 12.61 1.40
N ARG A 6 0.07 13.77 1.32
CA ARG A 6 1.53 13.87 1.20
C ARG A 6 2.22 13.30 2.44
N THR A 7 1.73 13.66 3.62
CA THR A 7 2.28 13.17 4.89
C THR A 7 2.11 11.66 5.00
N SER A 8 0.94 11.15 4.64
CA SER A 8 0.66 9.71 4.68
C SER A 8 1.55 8.94 3.70
N PHE A 9 1.73 9.47 2.49
CA PHE A 9 2.60 8.83 1.50
C PHE A 9 4.06 8.80 1.99
N ALA A 10 4.55 9.90 2.56
CA ALA A 10 5.91 9.96 3.12
C ALA A 10 6.10 8.89 4.19
N GLY A 11 5.12 8.70 5.06
CA GLY A 11 5.16 7.67 6.10
C GLY A 11 5.23 6.26 5.51
N LEU A 12 4.49 6.00 4.43
CA LEU A 12 4.54 4.70 3.76
C LEU A 12 5.89 4.45 3.09
N THR A 13 6.46 5.49 2.47
CA THR A 13 7.79 5.40 1.87
C THR A 13 8.84 5.05 2.92
N GLU A 14 8.77 5.68 4.09
CA GLU A 14 9.66 5.37 5.20
C GLU A 14 9.52 3.91 5.67
N ARG A 15 8.28 3.40 5.72
CA ARG A 15 8.05 1.99 6.08
C ARG A 15 8.66 1.04 5.05
N LEU A 16 8.53 1.35 3.77
CA LEU A 16 9.14 0.53 2.72
C LEU A 16 10.65 0.53 2.84
N GLU A 17 11.26 1.70 3.03
CA GLU A 17 12.70 1.82 3.21
C GLU A 17 13.19 1.05 4.45
N ALA A 18 12.42 1.10 5.53
CA ALA A 18 12.75 0.40 6.78
C ALA A 18 12.75 -1.12 6.63
N GLU A 19 12.07 -1.66 5.63
CA GLU A 19 12.09 -3.10 5.35
C GLU A 19 13.47 -3.56 4.86
N ASN A 20 14.29 -2.64 4.38
CA ASN A 20 15.66 -2.90 3.94
C ASN A 20 15.76 -4.11 3.01
N ILE A 21 14.92 -4.11 1.98
CA ILE A 21 14.82 -5.21 1.02
C ILE A 21 16.02 -5.21 0.09
N THR A 22 16.76 -6.32 0.08
CA THR A 22 17.94 -6.50 -0.77
C THR A 22 17.78 -7.64 -1.77
N SER A 23 16.76 -8.47 -1.60
CA SER A 23 16.50 -9.60 -2.50
C SER A 23 15.65 -9.17 -3.70
N PRO A 24 16.12 -9.36 -4.96
CA PRO A 24 15.32 -9.05 -6.13
C PRO A 24 13.99 -9.82 -6.15
N THR A 25 13.99 -11.07 -5.72
CA THR A 25 12.79 -11.91 -5.68
C THR A 25 11.75 -11.33 -4.73
N VAL A 26 12.17 -10.90 -3.54
CA VAL A 26 11.28 -10.29 -2.54
C VAL A 26 10.73 -8.98 -3.05
N ALA A 27 11.58 -8.13 -3.64
CA ALA A 27 11.17 -6.84 -4.18
C ALA A 27 10.17 -6.99 -5.33
N THR A 28 10.41 -7.93 -6.25
CA THR A 28 9.51 -8.21 -7.38
C THR A 28 8.16 -8.67 -6.87
N ARG A 29 8.14 -9.59 -5.92
CA ARG A 29 6.90 -10.11 -5.36
C ARG A 29 6.09 -9.01 -4.67
N LEU A 30 6.76 -8.18 -3.88
CA LEU A 30 6.11 -7.05 -3.23
C LEU A 30 5.47 -6.11 -4.25
N GLY A 31 6.22 -5.72 -5.28
CA GLY A 31 5.72 -4.85 -6.34
C GLY A 31 4.51 -5.44 -7.05
N ASP A 32 4.59 -6.71 -7.45
CA ASP A 32 3.50 -7.40 -8.14
C ASP A 32 2.24 -7.49 -7.26
N GLU A 33 2.42 -7.79 -5.98
CA GLU A 33 1.29 -7.88 -5.05
C GLU A 33 0.64 -6.52 -4.81
N LEU A 34 1.44 -5.46 -4.67
CA LEU A 34 0.92 -4.10 -4.52
C LEU A 34 0.15 -3.66 -5.77
N PHE A 35 0.64 -3.98 -6.97
CA PHE A 35 -0.10 -3.70 -8.20
C PHE A 35 -1.41 -4.47 -8.27
N ALA A 36 -1.45 -5.70 -7.78
CA ALA A 36 -2.69 -6.47 -7.71
C ALA A 36 -3.71 -5.81 -6.77
N VAL A 37 -3.25 -5.26 -5.64
CA VAL A 37 -4.12 -4.50 -4.73
C VAL A 37 -4.67 -3.25 -5.41
N VAL A 38 -3.83 -2.53 -6.17
CA VAL A 38 -4.28 -1.36 -6.95
C VAL A 38 -5.39 -1.77 -7.92
N GLY A 39 -5.20 -2.88 -8.64
CA GLY A 39 -6.22 -3.39 -9.57
C GLY A 39 -7.54 -3.72 -8.89
N LEU A 40 -7.48 -4.32 -7.71
CA LEU A 40 -8.66 -4.63 -6.92
C LEU A 40 -9.40 -3.35 -6.51
N LEU A 41 -8.68 -2.37 -6.00
CA LEU A 41 -9.28 -1.12 -5.54
C LEU A 41 -9.84 -0.29 -6.70
N ASP A 42 -9.20 -0.34 -7.87
CA ASP A 42 -9.72 0.32 -9.07
C ASP A 42 -11.02 -0.32 -9.56
N ALA A 43 -11.15 -1.64 -9.43
CA ALA A 43 -12.35 -2.37 -9.84
C ALA A 43 -13.49 -2.25 -8.84
N GLU A 44 -13.17 -2.13 -7.55
CA GLU A 44 -14.15 -2.15 -6.46
C GLU A 44 -14.25 -0.79 -5.79
N HIS A 45 -15.03 0.13 -6.38
CA HIS A 45 -15.15 1.51 -5.92
C HIS A 45 -15.68 1.64 -4.50
N GLY A 46 -16.64 0.78 -4.13
CA GLY A 46 -17.21 0.79 -2.78
C GLY A 46 -16.17 0.41 -1.73
N LEU A 47 -15.36 -0.59 -2.03
CA LEU A 47 -14.27 -1.02 -1.15
C LEU A 47 -13.22 0.10 -1.01
N ARG A 48 -12.83 0.69 -2.13
CA ARG A 48 -11.87 1.79 -2.14
C ARG A 48 -12.33 2.95 -1.25
N ARG A 49 -13.59 3.34 -1.37
CA ARG A 49 -14.16 4.41 -0.54
C ARG A 49 -14.18 4.02 0.94
N ALA A 50 -14.59 2.80 1.24
CA ALA A 50 -14.67 2.33 2.62
C ALA A 50 -13.28 2.34 3.28
N LEU A 51 -12.24 1.89 2.58
CA LEU A 51 -10.90 1.80 3.12
C LEU A 51 -10.20 3.16 3.24
N SER A 52 -10.66 4.17 2.51
CA SER A 52 -10.09 5.52 2.57
C SER A 52 -10.94 6.50 3.37
N ASP A 53 -12.07 6.07 3.91
CA ASP A 53 -13.02 6.93 4.62
C ASP A 53 -12.42 7.49 5.92
N PRO A 54 -12.19 8.82 6.01
CA PRO A 54 -11.63 9.41 7.22
C PRO A 54 -12.61 9.39 8.40
N GLY A 55 -13.90 9.14 8.14
CA GLY A 55 -14.92 9.03 9.18
C GLY A 55 -14.93 7.68 9.88
N LYS A 56 -14.21 6.68 9.36
CA LYS A 56 -14.14 5.35 9.99
C LYS A 56 -12.90 5.21 10.85
N PRO A 57 -12.99 4.49 11.98
CA PRO A 57 -11.80 4.22 12.81
C PRO A 57 -10.73 3.48 12.02
N ALA A 58 -9.46 3.87 12.25
CA ALA A 58 -8.33 3.22 11.58
C ALA A 58 -8.31 1.71 11.82
N ALA A 59 -8.60 1.28 13.05
CA ALA A 59 -8.60 -0.15 13.40
C ALA A 59 -9.65 -0.93 12.60
N GLU A 60 -10.80 -0.33 12.34
CA GLU A 60 -11.87 -0.98 11.55
C GLU A 60 -11.43 -1.17 10.11
N LYS A 61 -10.86 -0.12 9.50
CA LYS A 61 -10.33 -0.21 8.13
C LYS A 61 -9.19 -1.22 8.04
N ALA A 62 -8.31 -1.25 9.03
CA ALA A 62 -7.20 -2.21 9.09
C ALA A 62 -7.73 -3.65 9.15
N ALA A 63 -8.76 -3.90 9.95
CA ALA A 63 -9.34 -5.24 10.07
C ALA A 63 -9.94 -5.71 8.74
N VAL A 64 -10.59 -4.82 8.01
CA VAL A 64 -11.16 -5.14 6.68
C VAL A 64 -10.04 -5.48 5.70
N ALA A 65 -8.99 -4.66 5.63
CA ALA A 65 -7.86 -4.90 4.73
C ALA A 65 -7.16 -6.22 5.07
N SER A 66 -6.90 -6.49 6.33
CA SER A 66 -6.31 -7.75 6.77
C SER A 66 -7.17 -8.96 6.39
N ALA A 67 -8.48 -8.88 6.61
CA ALA A 67 -9.38 -9.98 6.28
C ALA A 67 -9.37 -10.28 4.78
N LEU A 68 -9.25 -9.24 3.94
CA LEU A 68 -9.23 -9.40 2.50
C LEU A 68 -7.90 -10.00 1.99
N LEU A 69 -6.80 -9.64 2.61
CA LEU A 69 -5.46 -9.93 2.08
C LEU A 69 -4.75 -11.09 2.77
N HIS A 70 -5.11 -11.39 4.02
CA HIS A 70 -4.40 -12.40 4.80
C HIS A 70 -4.41 -13.76 4.08
N GLY A 71 -3.23 -14.33 3.91
CA GLY A 71 -3.06 -15.60 3.20
C GLY A 71 -3.06 -15.49 1.68
N LYS A 72 -3.37 -14.31 1.12
CA LYS A 72 -3.40 -14.08 -0.33
C LYS A 72 -2.18 -13.31 -0.82
N VAL A 73 -1.54 -12.58 0.08
CA VAL A 73 -0.32 -11.82 -0.19
C VAL A 73 0.68 -12.09 0.92
N THR A 74 1.93 -11.72 0.70
CA THR A 74 2.96 -11.85 1.75
C THR A 74 2.69 -10.87 2.89
N GLY A 75 3.26 -11.14 4.05
CA GLY A 75 3.10 -10.31 5.24
C GLY A 75 3.56 -8.88 5.03
N ARG A 76 4.61 -8.66 4.23
CA ARG A 76 5.08 -7.31 3.90
C ARG A 76 4.03 -6.51 3.16
N THR A 77 3.41 -7.11 2.14
CA THR A 77 2.36 -6.46 1.36
C THR A 77 1.16 -6.14 2.25
N GLU A 78 0.72 -7.12 3.04
CA GLU A 78 -0.40 -6.92 3.96
C GLU A 78 -0.11 -5.76 4.91
N ALA A 79 1.08 -5.71 5.52
CA ALA A 79 1.46 -4.67 6.47
C ALA A 79 1.47 -3.29 5.84
N LEU A 80 1.99 -3.16 4.61
CA LEU A 80 2.02 -1.87 3.91
C LEU A 80 0.62 -1.39 3.55
N VAL A 81 -0.25 -2.30 3.07
CA VAL A 81 -1.63 -1.94 2.72
C VAL A 81 -2.42 -1.56 3.98
N VAL A 82 -2.25 -2.30 5.07
CA VAL A 82 -2.88 -1.97 6.36
C VAL A 82 -2.43 -0.58 6.81
N ALA A 83 -1.13 -0.28 6.74
CA ALA A 83 -0.63 1.05 7.09
C ALA A 83 -1.23 2.14 6.19
N ALA A 84 -1.44 1.85 4.90
CA ALA A 84 -2.07 2.79 3.97
C ALA A 84 -3.51 3.09 4.38
N VAL A 85 -4.32 2.06 4.68
CA VAL A 85 -5.73 2.27 5.03
C VAL A 85 -5.89 2.92 6.41
N GLU A 86 -4.93 2.77 7.31
CA GLU A 86 -4.92 3.44 8.60
C GLU A 86 -4.55 4.92 8.49
N SER A 87 -3.96 5.33 7.38
CA SER A 87 -3.49 6.69 7.18
C SER A 87 -4.64 7.60 6.69
N ARG A 88 -4.41 8.90 6.73
CA ARG A 88 -5.36 9.89 6.23
C ARG A 88 -5.08 10.26 4.78
N TRP A 89 -6.14 10.32 3.98
CA TRP A 89 -6.05 10.67 2.55
C TRP A 89 -7.06 11.76 2.23
N ALA A 90 -6.62 12.73 1.43
CA ALA A 90 -7.50 13.81 0.97
C ALA A 90 -8.61 13.27 0.05
N THR A 91 -8.27 12.26 -0.77
CA THR A 91 -9.23 11.58 -1.64
C THR A 91 -8.94 10.08 -1.65
N SER A 92 -9.93 9.27 -2.04
CA SER A 92 -9.70 7.83 -2.19
C SER A 92 -8.68 7.53 -3.30
N GLY A 93 -8.65 8.36 -4.33
CA GLY A 93 -7.66 8.24 -5.42
C GLY A 93 -6.22 8.43 -4.93
N ASP A 94 -6.00 9.33 -3.98
CA ASP A 94 -4.68 9.54 -3.41
C ASP A 94 -4.15 8.30 -2.71
N MET A 95 -5.02 7.57 -2.00
CA MET A 95 -4.63 6.31 -1.35
C MET A 95 -4.18 5.28 -2.39
N VAL A 96 -4.96 5.12 -3.46
CA VAL A 96 -4.63 4.16 -4.53
C VAL A 96 -3.34 4.57 -5.23
N ASP A 97 -3.18 5.87 -5.53
CA ASP A 97 -1.98 6.39 -6.16
C ASP A 97 -0.73 6.14 -5.30
N ALA A 98 -0.87 6.28 -3.99
CA ALA A 98 0.23 6.03 -3.06
C ALA A 98 0.64 4.56 -3.08
N ILE A 99 -0.33 3.64 -3.06
CA ILE A 99 -0.05 2.20 -3.12
C ILE A 99 0.64 1.87 -4.46
N GLU A 100 0.19 2.47 -5.56
CA GLU A 100 0.81 2.30 -6.86
C GLU A 100 2.26 2.78 -6.85
N GLN A 101 2.53 3.94 -6.26
CA GLN A 101 3.89 4.47 -6.15
C GLN A 101 4.79 3.54 -5.33
N LEU A 102 4.27 2.94 -4.26
CA LEU A 102 5.02 1.95 -3.49
C LEU A 102 5.35 0.72 -4.35
N ALA A 103 4.41 0.30 -5.20
CA ALA A 103 4.65 -0.82 -6.11
C ALA A 103 5.79 -0.49 -7.09
N ILE A 104 5.79 0.71 -7.64
CA ILE A 104 6.84 1.17 -8.54
C ILE A 104 8.20 1.21 -7.81
N GLU A 105 8.22 1.75 -6.60
CA GLU A 105 9.44 1.80 -5.79
C GLU A 105 9.98 0.42 -5.47
N ALA A 106 9.11 -0.55 -5.18
CA ALA A 106 9.51 -1.93 -4.95
C ALA A 106 10.18 -2.53 -6.19
N LEU A 107 9.65 -2.25 -7.39
CA LEU A 107 10.26 -2.73 -8.63
C LEU A 107 11.59 -2.03 -8.92
N VAL A 108 11.75 -0.78 -8.54
CA VAL A 108 13.03 -0.07 -8.63
C VAL A 108 14.06 -0.73 -7.71
N LEU A 109 13.65 -1.16 -6.52
CA LEU A 109 14.53 -1.91 -5.62
C LEU A 109 15.00 -3.22 -6.25
N THR A 110 14.17 -3.86 -7.05
CA THR A 110 14.55 -5.06 -7.82
C THR A 110 15.75 -4.76 -8.73
N ALA A 111 15.69 -3.67 -9.49
CA ALA A 111 16.76 -3.28 -10.39
C ALA A 111 18.04 -2.93 -9.63
N GLU A 112 17.92 -2.20 -8.52
CA GLU A 112 19.07 -1.82 -7.69
C GLU A 112 19.75 -3.04 -7.06
N ALA A 113 18.96 -4.04 -6.64
CA ALA A 113 19.50 -5.24 -6.02
C ALA A 113 20.24 -6.13 -7.02
N GLU A 114 19.90 -6.04 -8.31
CA GLU A 114 20.57 -6.80 -9.37
C GLU A 114 21.88 -6.18 -9.82
N ASP A 115 22.07 -4.90 -9.54
CA ASP A 115 23.31 -4.20 -9.82
C ASP A 115 24.39 -4.58 -8.79
#